data_710a7a5fdcccfe4d0bb8844cbeab7709
#
_entry.id   710a7a5fdcccfe4d0bb8844cbeab7709
#
_cell.length_a   1.000
_cell.length_b   1.000
_cell.length_c   1.000
_cell.angle_alpha   90.00
_cell.angle_beta   90.00
_cell.angle_gamma   90.00
#
_symmetry.space_group_name_H-M   'P 1'
#
loop_
_entity.id
_entity.type
_entity.pdbx_description
1 polymer ?
#
loop_
_entity_poly.entity_id
_entity_poly.type
_entity_poly.pdbx_seq_one_letter_code
_entity_poly.pdbx_strand_id
1 'polypeptide(L)'
;MGFCVDNMTDKMIFDFDGIQRECFIFALIKSGKMAEQKRNTRTSRTATKARPVDEYGHLQPQAIDIEEAVLGALMIEKDAYSVVSEILRAESFYDRRHQLLYKAITALAMRQQPVDILTVAEQLRSTGELEEAGGPFYITQLSGKVASSAHIEYHARIIAQKYLARELITYSSNIQTKAFDETQDVDDLMQEAEGRLFELSQKNMKKDYTQINPVIQQAYEMLQKAAARTDGLSGLESGFHKLDKMTSGWQDSDLIIIAARPAMGKTAFVLSMAKNMAVNARIPVALFSLEMSNVQLVNRMIVNVCEIPGEKIKSGQLAPYEWGQLDYKIKELYDAPLYVDDTPSLSVFELRTKARRLVREHGVKIIIIDYLQLMNASGMSFGSRQEEVSTISRSLKGLAKELNIPIIALSQLNRGVESREGIEGKRPQLSDLRESGAIEQDADMVCFIHRPEYYKIYSDDKGNDLRGMAEIIIAKHRNGAVGDVLLRFKGEYARFQNPDDDMIIPMPGEEPGVIRSRMNSTTGSVPPPPIESAPMDNPFGAPIPDGPMPF
;
A
#
# COMPACT_ATOMS: atom_id res chain seq x y z
N MET A 1 -1.41 -66.04 -23.51
CA MET A 1 -0.59 -65.91 -22.30
C MET A 1 -1.00 -64.58 -21.66
N GLY A 2 -1.91 -64.42 -20.75
CA GLY A 2 -2.40 -65.24 -19.66
C GLY A 2 -1.59 -64.99 -18.38
N PHE A 3 -2.05 -64.11 -17.53
CA PHE A 3 -1.91 -64.12 -16.07
C PHE A 3 -2.52 -62.85 -15.54
N CYS A 4 -3.65 -62.95 -15.00
CA CYS A 4 -4.09 -63.16 -13.61
C CYS A 4 -4.13 -61.87 -12.80
N VAL A 5 -5.35 -61.47 -12.60
CA VAL A 5 -5.89 -60.54 -11.57
C VAL A 5 -5.86 -61.27 -10.23
N ASP A 6 -5.40 -60.65 -9.18
CA ASP A 6 -5.79 -61.04 -7.84
C ASP A 6 -6.08 -59.84 -6.95
N ASN A 7 -7.28 -59.90 -6.44
CA ASN A 7 -7.96 -59.17 -5.40
C ASN A 7 -7.14 -58.96 -4.11
N MET A 8 -7.23 -57.76 -3.54
CA MET A 8 -7.28 -57.60 -2.09
C MET A 8 -8.17 -56.40 -1.73
N THR A 9 -9.45 -56.69 -1.62
CA THR A 9 -10.38 -55.93 -0.83
C THR A 9 -10.26 -56.40 0.61
N ASP A 10 -9.61 -55.63 1.46
CA ASP A 10 -9.72 -55.85 2.90
C ASP A 10 -10.64 -54.79 3.53
N LYS A 11 -11.69 -55.33 4.12
CA LYS A 11 -12.75 -54.73 4.87
C LYS A 11 -12.18 -54.00 6.10
N MET A 12 -12.38 -52.71 6.23
CA MET A 12 -12.51 -52.04 7.54
C MET A 12 -14.01 -51.92 7.84
N ILE A 13 -14.53 -52.84 8.59
CA ILE A 13 -15.81 -52.78 9.29
C ILE A 13 -15.55 -51.91 10.51
N PHE A 14 -16.03 -50.66 10.49
CA PHE A 14 -16.12 -49.88 11.71
C PHE A 14 -17.37 -50.28 12.47
N ASP A 15 -17.15 -50.85 13.64
CA ASP A 15 -18.13 -51.26 14.62
C ASP A 15 -18.88 -50.03 15.19
N PHE A 16 -20.15 -49.85 14.79
CA PHE A 16 -20.99 -48.70 15.13
C PHE A 16 -21.79 -48.90 16.43
N ASP A 17 -21.58 -50.01 17.15
CA ASP A 17 -22.38 -50.37 18.34
C ASP A 17 -21.84 -49.82 19.68
N GLY A 18 -20.66 -49.17 19.68
CA GLY A 18 -20.08 -48.64 20.93
C GLY A 18 -20.62 -47.25 21.38
N ILE A 19 -21.18 -46.45 20.45
CA ILE A 19 -21.50 -45.02 20.72
C ILE A 19 -22.97 -44.84 21.17
N GLN A 20 -23.85 -45.79 20.94
CA GLN A 20 -25.28 -45.69 21.37
C GLN A 20 -25.53 -46.09 22.83
N ARG A 21 -24.60 -46.70 23.55
CA ARG A 21 -24.81 -47.08 24.95
C ARG A 21 -24.51 -46.01 25.98
N GLU A 22 -23.70 -45.03 25.68
CA GLU A 22 -23.40 -43.93 26.62
C GLU A 22 -24.43 -42.80 26.62
N CYS A 23 -25.19 -42.59 25.53
CA CYS A 23 -26.24 -41.57 25.47
C CYS A 23 -27.51 -41.96 26.21
N PHE A 24 -27.73 -43.23 26.54
CA PHE A 24 -28.93 -43.67 27.26
C PHE A 24 -28.82 -43.65 28.79
N ILE A 25 -27.61 -43.56 29.33
CA ILE A 25 -27.40 -43.49 30.79
C ILE A 25 -27.54 -42.05 31.31
N PHE A 26 -27.37 -41.01 30.49
CA PHE A 26 -27.57 -39.63 30.90
C PHE A 26 -29.02 -39.14 30.91
N ALA A 27 -29.96 -39.89 30.33
CA ALA A 27 -31.38 -39.52 30.27
C ALA A 27 -32.23 -40.07 31.44
N LEU A 28 -31.69 -40.96 32.28
CA LEU A 28 -32.43 -41.63 33.39
C LEU A 28 -32.17 -41.04 34.78
N ILE A 29 -31.34 -40.00 34.91
CA ILE A 29 -31.04 -39.37 36.22
C ILE A 29 -31.87 -38.07 36.44
N LYS A 30 -32.75 -37.68 35.54
CA LYS A 30 -33.55 -36.44 35.66
C LYS A 30 -35.03 -36.64 36.00
N SER A 31 -35.44 -37.80 36.53
CA SER A 31 -36.81 -37.98 37.05
C SER A 31 -36.81 -38.60 38.42
N GLY A 32 -36.40 -37.85 39.42
CA GLY A 32 -36.56 -38.18 40.83
C GLY A 32 -37.07 -36.95 41.57
N LYS A 33 -38.40 -36.84 41.70
CA LYS A 33 -39.07 -35.92 42.63
C LYS A 33 -38.67 -36.27 44.03
N MET A 34 -38.24 -35.31 44.85
CA MET A 34 -38.50 -35.34 46.28
C MET A 34 -38.71 -33.97 46.90
N ALA A 35 -39.69 -33.93 47.69
CA ALA A 35 -40.40 -32.96 48.42
C ALA A 35 -39.62 -31.92 49.23
N GLU A 36 -40.26 -30.79 49.32
CA GLU A 36 -40.30 -29.70 50.27
C GLU A 36 -39.80 -29.96 51.68
N GLN A 37 -38.84 -29.12 52.13
CA GLN A 37 -38.85 -28.66 53.51
C GLN A 37 -38.33 -27.20 53.58
N LYS A 38 -39.26 -26.29 53.92
CA LYS A 38 -38.99 -24.89 54.26
C LYS A 38 -38.14 -24.82 55.52
N ARG A 39 -36.98 -24.13 55.43
CA ARG A 39 -36.37 -23.46 56.58
C ARG A 39 -35.94 -22.05 56.20
N ASN A 40 -36.69 -21.09 56.73
CA ASN A 40 -36.36 -19.67 56.72
C ASN A 40 -35.09 -19.45 57.56
N THR A 41 -34.03 -18.97 56.91
CA THR A 41 -32.98 -18.18 57.57
C THR A 41 -32.65 -17.02 56.65
N ARG A 42 -33.11 -15.82 57.02
CA ARG A 42 -32.68 -14.54 56.45
C ARG A 42 -31.22 -14.35 56.73
N THR A 43 -30.38 -14.44 55.73
CA THR A 43 -29.07 -13.80 55.67
C THR A 43 -29.04 -13.04 54.35
N SER A 44 -28.95 -11.69 54.48
CA SER A 44 -28.76 -10.78 53.37
C SER A 44 -27.41 -11.09 52.68
N ARG A 45 -27.48 -11.89 51.62
CA ARG A 45 -26.36 -11.99 50.68
C ARG A 45 -26.53 -10.88 49.63
N THR A 46 -25.65 -9.91 49.64
CA THR A 46 -25.37 -9.02 48.52
C THR A 46 -25.30 -9.86 47.25
N ALA A 47 -26.28 -9.65 46.36
CA ALA A 47 -26.32 -10.32 45.07
C ALA A 47 -25.11 -9.85 44.25
N THR A 48 -24.06 -10.64 44.22
CA THR A 48 -23.00 -10.50 43.24
C THR A 48 -23.63 -10.77 41.88
N LYS A 49 -23.81 -9.73 41.05
CA LYS A 49 -24.26 -9.87 39.66
C LYS A 49 -23.44 -10.97 39.00
N ALA A 50 -24.12 -12.03 38.49
CA ALA A 50 -23.45 -13.07 37.72
C ALA A 50 -22.68 -12.44 36.58
N ARG A 51 -21.36 -12.72 36.51
CA ARG A 51 -20.50 -12.27 35.42
C ARG A 51 -21.02 -12.89 34.12
N PRO A 52 -21.07 -12.14 33.01
CA PRO A 52 -21.48 -12.71 31.74
C PRO A 52 -20.48 -13.80 31.33
N VAL A 53 -20.99 -15.01 31.19
CA VAL A 53 -20.26 -16.20 30.77
C VAL A 53 -20.81 -16.54 29.38
N ASP A 54 -19.94 -16.89 28.45
CA ASP A 54 -20.38 -17.34 27.12
C ASP A 54 -21.08 -18.69 27.17
N GLU A 55 -21.64 -19.16 26.05
CA GLU A 55 -22.37 -20.45 25.94
C GLU A 55 -21.47 -21.65 26.33
N TYR A 56 -20.15 -21.50 26.32
CA TYR A 56 -19.16 -22.51 26.67
C TYR A 56 -18.63 -22.39 28.11
N GLY A 57 -19.13 -21.46 28.90
CA GLY A 57 -18.72 -21.27 30.29
C GLY A 57 -17.42 -20.46 30.47
N HIS A 58 -16.89 -19.82 29.43
CA HIS A 58 -15.68 -18.99 29.53
C HIS A 58 -16.02 -17.57 29.98
N LEU A 59 -15.22 -17.04 30.88
CA LEU A 59 -15.25 -15.61 31.23
C LEU A 59 -14.65 -14.78 30.11
N GLN A 60 -15.32 -13.68 29.73
CA GLN A 60 -14.73 -12.75 28.77
C GLN A 60 -13.38 -12.23 29.25
N PRO A 61 -12.41 -12.00 28.33
CA PRO A 61 -11.10 -11.44 28.65
C PRO A 61 -11.22 -10.12 29.41
N GLN A 62 -10.78 -10.09 30.67
CA GLN A 62 -10.87 -8.95 31.57
C GLN A 62 -9.62 -8.83 32.44
N ALA A 63 -9.38 -7.64 33.00
CA ALA A 63 -8.29 -7.36 33.92
C ALA A 63 -8.72 -6.25 34.91
N ILE A 64 -9.76 -6.51 35.70
CA ILE A 64 -10.44 -5.53 36.55
C ILE A 64 -9.47 -4.86 37.52
N ASP A 65 -8.58 -5.62 38.17
CA ASP A 65 -7.61 -5.06 39.11
C ASP A 65 -6.66 -4.07 38.44
N ILE A 66 -6.30 -4.33 37.17
CA ILE A 66 -5.44 -3.42 36.37
C ILE A 66 -6.23 -2.18 35.91
N GLU A 67 -7.51 -2.34 35.58
CA GLU A 67 -8.39 -1.21 35.25
C GLU A 67 -8.52 -0.25 36.44
N GLU A 68 -8.75 -0.80 37.65
CA GLU A 68 -8.82 -0.03 38.90
C GLU A 68 -7.50 0.71 39.19
N ALA A 69 -6.36 0.03 39.01
CA ALA A 69 -5.05 0.64 39.20
C ALA A 69 -4.79 1.79 38.20
N VAL A 70 -5.16 1.63 36.94
CA VAL A 70 -5.00 2.68 35.93
C VAL A 70 -5.91 3.89 36.22
N LEU A 71 -7.17 3.66 36.56
CA LEU A 71 -8.10 4.76 36.92
C LEU A 71 -7.67 5.49 38.17
N GLY A 72 -7.18 4.77 39.20
CA GLY A 72 -6.61 5.35 40.40
C GLY A 72 -5.40 6.23 40.09
N ALA A 73 -4.47 5.73 39.26
CA ALA A 73 -3.28 6.47 38.87
C ALA A 73 -3.61 7.74 38.06
N LEU A 74 -4.62 7.70 37.16
CA LEU A 74 -5.09 8.86 36.41
C LEU A 74 -5.64 10.00 37.28
N MET A 75 -6.16 9.67 38.48
CA MET A 75 -6.68 10.66 39.43
C MET A 75 -5.62 11.20 40.41
N ILE A 76 -4.45 10.58 40.46
CA ILE A 76 -3.36 10.99 41.34
C ILE A 76 -2.25 11.71 40.58
N GLU A 77 -1.92 11.23 39.38
CA GLU A 77 -0.75 11.67 38.64
C GLU A 77 -1.13 12.56 37.47
N LYS A 78 -0.61 13.77 37.44
CA LYS A 78 -1.01 14.83 36.54
C LYS A 78 -0.76 14.51 35.04
N ASP A 79 0.35 13.81 34.76
CA ASP A 79 0.77 13.53 33.37
C ASP A 79 0.34 12.14 32.88
N ALA A 80 -0.28 11.33 33.75
CA ALA A 80 -0.70 9.97 33.42
C ALA A 80 -1.71 9.89 32.29
N TYR A 81 -2.62 10.89 32.20
CA TYR A 81 -3.64 10.92 31.16
C TYR A 81 -3.04 11.03 29.76
N SER A 82 -1.99 11.82 29.56
CA SER A 82 -1.35 12.00 28.25
C SER A 82 -0.87 10.67 27.67
N VAL A 83 -0.27 9.83 28.49
CA VAL A 83 0.23 8.49 28.10
C VAL A 83 -0.92 7.51 27.83
N VAL A 84 -1.91 7.50 28.73
CA VAL A 84 -3.01 6.52 28.67
C VAL A 84 -4.00 6.84 27.55
N SER A 85 -4.25 8.10 27.26
CA SER A 85 -5.21 8.54 26.22
C SER A 85 -4.84 8.11 24.81
N GLU A 86 -3.56 7.88 24.54
CA GLU A 86 -3.09 7.32 23.28
C GLU A 86 -3.41 5.83 23.12
N ILE A 87 -3.59 5.10 24.25
CA ILE A 87 -3.72 3.65 24.29
C ILE A 87 -5.16 3.22 24.52
N LEU A 88 -5.87 3.89 25.42
CA LEU A 88 -7.19 3.48 25.88
C LEU A 88 -8.28 4.45 25.45
N ARG A 89 -9.46 3.87 25.27
CA ARG A 89 -10.73 4.59 25.11
C ARG A 89 -11.68 4.12 26.21
N ALA A 90 -12.81 4.80 26.39
CA ALA A 90 -13.78 4.40 27.41
C ALA A 90 -14.27 2.95 27.20
N GLU A 91 -14.47 2.55 25.95
CA GLU A 91 -14.90 1.20 25.56
C GLU A 91 -13.86 0.12 25.85
N SER A 92 -12.59 0.52 26.06
CA SER A 92 -11.50 -0.42 26.37
C SER A 92 -11.66 -1.09 27.73
N PHE A 93 -12.40 -0.46 28.63
CA PHE A 93 -12.66 -0.99 29.98
C PHE A 93 -13.78 -2.03 29.95
N TYR A 94 -13.63 -3.06 30.76
CA TYR A 94 -14.63 -4.13 30.87
C TYR A 94 -15.80 -3.73 31.78
N ASP A 95 -15.52 -3.18 32.96
CA ASP A 95 -16.56 -2.76 33.92
C ASP A 95 -17.21 -1.44 33.45
N ARG A 96 -18.53 -1.42 33.39
CA ARG A 96 -19.31 -0.23 33.01
C ARG A 96 -18.99 0.98 33.88
N ARG A 97 -18.72 0.78 35.17
CA ARG A 97 -18.30 1.83 36.10
C ARG A 97 -16.99 2.47 35.67
N HIS A 98 -16.02 1.66 35.23
CA HIS A 98 -14.74 2.12 34.76
C HIS A 98 -14.85 2.90 33.44
N GLN A 99 -15.77 2.48 32.56
CA GLN A 99 -16.07 3.22 31.32
C GLN A 99 -16.58 4.64 31.63
N LEU A 100 -17.52 4.77 32.58
CA LEU A 100 -18.06 6.07 33.00
C LEU A 100 -17.01 6.94 33.65
N LEU A 101 -16.19 6.38 34.55
CA LEU A 101 -15.08 7.07 35.18
C LEU A 101 -14.07 7.59 34.13
N TYR A 102 -13.64 6.74 33.21
CA TYR A 102 -12.69 7.16 32.16
C TYR A 102 -13.29 8.22 31.23
N LYS A 103 -14.58 8.13 30.90
CA LYS A 103 -15.29 9.14 30.13
C LYS A 103 -15.32 10.51 30.85
N ALA A 104 -15.57 10.51 32.17
CA ALA A 104 -15.51 11.73 32.97
C ALA A 104 -14.09 12.31 33.03
N ILE A 105 -13.06 11.48 33.22
CA ILE A 105 -11.64 11.88 33.20
C ILE A 105 -11.30 12.50 31.83
N THR A 106 -11.70 11.85 30.75
CA THR A 106 -11.49 12.37 29.38
C THR A 106 -12.14 13.73 29.17
N ALA A 107 -13.37 13.91 29.66
CA ALA A 107 -14.09 15.17 29.54
C ALA A 107 -13.41 16.33 30.29
N LEU A 108 -12.87 16.06 31.49
CA LEU A 108 -12.10 17.03 32.25
C LEU A 108 -10.77 17.38 31.56
N ALA A 109 -10.03 16.37 31.12
CA ALA A 109 -8.76 16.56 30.44
C ALA A 109 -8.91 17.36 29.12
N MET A 110 -9.95 17.10 28.33
CA MET A 110 -10.25 17.86 27.10
C MET A 110 -10.56 19.34 27.38
N ARG A 111 -11.11 19.64 28.57
CA ARG A 111 -11.36 21.02 29.04
C ARG A 111 -10.16 21.65 29.74
N GLN A 112 -9.02 20.95 29.78
CA GLN A 112 -7.81 21.36 30.51
C GLN A 112 -8.07 21.63 32.00
N GLN A 113 -9.03 20.93 32.59
CA GLN A 113 -9.33 20.99 34.02
C GLN A 113 -8.50 19.96 34.79
N PRO A 114 -8.17 20.22 36.05
CA PRO A 114 -7.47 19.25 36.87
C PRO A 114 -8.26 17.95 36.98
N VAL A 115 -7.56 16.82 36.86
CA VAL A 115 -8.13 15.49 37.02
C VAL A 115 -7.74 14.99 38.41
N ASP A 116 -8.67 15.02 39.34
CA ASP A 116 -8.54 14.50 40.67
C ASP A 116 -9.85 13.85 41.16
N ILE A 117 -9.82 13.24 42.33
CA ILE A 117 -10.96 12.52 42.93
C ILE A 117 -12.20 13.45 43.04
N LEU A 118 -12.02 14.71 43.41
CA LEU A 118 -13.10 15.64 43.65
C LEU A 118 -13.70 16.14 42.34
N THR A 119 -12.87 16.52 41.38
CA THR A 119 -13.29 17.00 40.06
C THR A 119 -13.98 15.90 39.26
N VAL A 120 -13.50 14.65 39.32
CA VAL A 120 -14.15 13.50 38.68
C VAL A 120 -15.49 13.19 39.31
N ALA A 121 -15.60 13.22 40.65
CA ALA A 121 -16.87 13.03 41.35
C ALA A 121 -17.89 14.14 41.01
N GLU A 122 -17.45 15.40 40.91
CA GLU A 122 -18.31 16.51 40.54
C GLU A 122 -18.75 16.46 39.08
N GLN A 123 -17.85 16.04 38.16
CA GLN A 123 -18.21 15.82 36.75
C GLN A 123 -19.26 14.72 36.62
N LEU A 124 -19.11 13.59 37.33
CA LEU A 124 -20.08 12.51 37.33
C LEU A 124 -21.42 12.90 37.99
N ARG A 125 -21.38 13.79 38.99
CA ARG A 125 -22.57 14.33 39.61
C ARG A 125 -23.34 15.23 38.62
N SER A 126 -22.61 16.08 37.88
CA SER A 126 -23.20 16.98 36.89
C SER A 126 -23.85 16.24 35.71
N THR A 127 -23.31 15.06 35.34
CA THR A 127 -23.90 14.19 34.31
C THR A 127 -24.98 13.23 34.84
N GLY A 128 -25.16 13.15 36.16
CA GLY A 128 -26.11 12.22 36.81
C GLY A 128 -25.64 10.77 36.85
N GLU A 129 -24.40 10.49 36.51
CA GLU A 129 -23.82 9.12 36.38
C GLU A 129 -23.06 8.67 37.65
N LEU A 130 -23.02 9.49 38.72
CA LEU A 130 -22.21 9.23 39.91
C LEU A 130 -22.56 7.91 40.61
N GLU A 131 -23.83 7.61 40.78
CA GLU A 131 -24.28 6.37 41.43
C GLU A 131 -23.98 5.13 40.57
N GLU A 132 -24.17 5.25 39.27
CA GLU A 132 -23.83 4.16 38.31
C GLU A 132 -22.32 3.91 38.28
N ALA A 133 -21.49 4.94 38.46
CA ALA A 133 -20.03 4.81 38.55
C ALA A 133 -19.56 4.21 39.88
N GLY A 134 -20.46 3.90 40.81
CA GLY A 134 -20.16 3.29 42.12
C GLY A 134 -20.11 4.26 43.29
N GLY A 135 -20.48 5.54 43.09
CA GLY A 135 -20.54 6.55 44.12
C GLY A 135 -19.20 7.09 44.60
N PRO A 136 -19.20 8.12 45.47
CA PRO A 136 -17.95 8.77 45.91
C PRO A 136 -17.00 7.85 46.64
N PHE A 137 -17.55 6.87 47.37
CA PHE A 137 -16.76 5.90 48.11
C PHE A 137 -15.89 5.03 47.21
N TYR A 138 -16.49 4.54 46.10
CA TYR A 138 -15.75 3.73 45.12
C TYR A 138 -14.62 4.52 44.43
N ILE A 139 -14.88 5.79 44.07
CA ILE A 139 -13.88 6.67 43.45
C ILE A 139 -12.68 6.84 44.43
N THR A 140 -12.96 7.07 45.72
CA THR A 140 -11.90 7.19 46.74
C THR A 140 -11.15 5.86 46.94
N GLN A 141 -11.85 4.71 46.86
CA GLN A 141 -11.21 3.41 46.98
C GLN A 141 -10.22 3.13 45.84
N LEU A 142 -10.50 3.59 44.62
CA LEU A 142 -9.60 3.40 43.47
C LEU A 142 -8.25 4.07 43.68
N SER A 143 -8.22 5.26 44.32
CA SER A 143 -6.95 5.94 44.61
C SER A 143 -6.07 5.17 45.60
N GLY A 144 -6.67 4.40 46.52
CA GLY A 144 -5.95 3.55 47.44
C GLY A 144 -5.36 2.26 46.86
N LYS A 145 -5.76 1.87 45.63
CA LYS A 145 -5.27 0.68 44.96
C LYS A 145 -4.03 0.91 44.09
N VAL A 146 -3.56 2.16 43.99
CA VAL A 146 -2.38 2.51 43.19
C VAL A 146 -1.10 2.11 43.94
N ALA A 147 -0.45 1.04 43.48
CA ALA A 147 0.83 0.61 44.06
C ALA A 147 2.02 1.42 43.48
N SER A 148 1.97 1.82 42.23
CA SER A 148 2.96 2.65 41.51
C SER A 148 2.43 3.07 40.16
N SER A 149 2.62 4.33 39.81
CA SER A 149 2.31 4.87 38.46
C SER A 149 3.41 4.59 37.42
N ALA A 150 4.58 4.14 37.87
CA ALA A 150 5.77 3.92 37.03
C ALA A 150 5.50 2.97 35.81
N HIS A 151 4.48 2.12 35.88
CA HIS A 151 4.14 1.15 34.84
C HIS A 151 2.78 1.36 34.22
N ILE A 152 2.22 2.57 34.30
CA ILE A 152 0.86 2.86 33.83
C ILE A 152 0.68 2.55 32.34
N GLU A 153 1.69 2.82 31.52
CA GLU A 153 1.67 2.49 30.10
C GLU A 153 1.55 0.99 29.86
N TYR A 154 2.32 0.19 30.59
CA TYR A 154 2.25 -1.27 30.50
C TYR A 154 0.90 -1.81 30.93
N HIS A 155 0.31 -1.27 32.01
CA HIS A 155 -1.03 -1.59 32.46
C HIS A 155 -2.09 -1.22 31.43
N ALA A 156 -1.99 -0.04 30.82
CA ALA A 156 -2.88 0.39 29.75
C ALA A 156 -2.81 -0.56 28.51
N ARG A 157 -1.61 -1.03 28.17
CA ARG A 157 -1.43 -2.00 27.08
C ARG A 157 -2.10 -3.36 27.38
N ILE A 158 -2.09 -3.82 28.64
CA ILE A 158 -2.80 -5.05 29.04
C ILE A 158 -4.30 -4.86 28.86
N ILE A 159 -4.88 -3.73 29.28
CA ILE A 159 -6.30 -3.45 29.11
C ILE A 159 -6.66 -3.42 27.62
N ALA A 160 -5.85 -2.75 26.79
CA ALA A 160 -6.04 -2.71 25.33
C ALA A 160 -6.01 -4.10 24.69
N GLN A 161 -5.08 -4.98 25.13
CA GLN A 161 -5.04 -6.38 24.65
C GLN A 161 -6.31 -7.16 25.03
N LYS A 162 -6.80 -6.98 26.27
CA LYS A 162 -8.05 -7.63 26.70
C LYS A 162 -9.26 -7.11 25.94
N TYR A 163 -9.30 -5.80 25.65
CA TYR A 163 -10.33 -5.21 24.80
C TYR A 163 -10.30 -5.78 23.38
N LEU A 164 -9.12 -5.83 22.75
CA LEU A 164 -8.97 -6.41 21.42
C LEU A 164 -9.43 -7.87 21.38
N ALA A 165 -9.12 -8.66 22.40
CA ALA A 165 -9.58 -10.03 22.52
C ALA A 165 -11.11 -10.11 22.61
N ARG A 166 -11.78 -9.19 23.33
CA ARG A 166 -13.25 -9.09 23.37
C ARG A 166 -13.85 -8.73 22.02
N GLU A 167 -13.26 -7.75 21.34
CA GLU A 167 -13.67 -7.35 19.99
C GLU A 167 -13.57 -8.52 19.00
N LEU A 168 -12.48 -9.30 19.08
CA LEU A 168 -12.30 -10.49 18.24
C LEU A 168 -13.32 -11.58 18.55
N ILE A 169 -13.66 -11.79 19.81
CA ILE A 169 -14.71 -12.75 20.22
C ILE A 169 -16.07 -12.30 19.67
N THR A 170 -16.41 -11.03 19.85
CA THR A 170 -17.68 -10.47 19.35
C THR A 170 -17.76 -10.56 17.82
N TYR A 171 -16.66 -10.22 17.16
CA TYR A 171 -16.53 -10.35 15.71
C TYR A 171 -16.73 -11.79 15.24
N SER A 172 -16.03 -12.76 15.86
CA SER A 172 -16.16 -14.18 15.50
C SER A 172 -17.57 -14.71 15.70
N SER A 173 -18.23 -14.31 16.79
CA SER A 173 -19.62 -14.69 17.06
C SER A 173 -20.59 -14.10 16.03
N ASN A 174 -20.38 -12.86 15.61
CA ASN A 174 -21.19 -12.24 14.56
C ASN A 174 -21.02 -12.95 13.22
N ILE A 175 -19.79 -13.27 12.83
CA ILE A 175 -19.50 -14.02 11.60
C ILE A 175 -20.13 -15.41 11.67
N GLN A 176 -19.98 -16.09 12.80
CA GLN A 176 -20.62 -17.41 13.00
C GLN A 176 -22.14 -17.34 12.83
N THR A 177 -22.79 -16.34 13.44
CA THR A 177 -24.24 -16.17 13.34
C THR A 177 -24.69 -15.93 11.90
N LYS A 178 -23.97 -15.08 11.17
CA LYS A 178 -24.26 -14.76 9.77
C LYS A 178 -23.98 -15.93 8.82
N ALA A 179 -22.98 -16.77 9.13
CA ALA A 179 -22.64 -17.95 8.34
C ALA A 179 -23.71 -19.06 8.41
N PHE A 180 -24.59 -19.05 9.44
CA PHE A 180 -25.75 -19.93 9.53
C PHE A 180 -26.97 -19.36 8.79
N ASP A 181 -26.92 -18.12 8.31
CA ASP A 181 -28.02 -17.51 7.56
C ASP A 181 -27.88 -17.85 6.07
N GLU A 182 -28.67 -18.82 5.61
CA GLU A 182 -28.68 -19.30 4.22
C GLU A 182 -29.10 -18.22 3.19
N THR A 183 -29.57 -17.06 3.65
CA THR A 183 -29.97 -15.95 2.75
C THR A 183 -28.81 -15.05 2.37
N GLN A 184 -27.67 -15.15 3.07
CA GLN A 184 -26.47 -14.35 2.79
C GLN A 184 -25.54 -15.05 1.80
N ASP A 185 -25.02 -14.27 0.84
CA ASP A 185 -23.98 -14.74 -0.05
C ASP A 185 -22.66 -14.94 0.72
N VAL A 186 -22.00 -16.07 0.50
CA VAL A 186 -20.76 -16.43 1.20
C VAL A 186 -19.63 -15.48 0.82
N ASP A 187 -19.58 -15.02 -0.42
CA ASP A 187 -18.55 -14.10 -0.90
C ASP A 187 -18.71 -12.71 -0.25
N ASP A 188 -19.94 -12.22 -0.11
CA ASP A 188 -20.24 -10.98 0.62
C ASP A 188 -19.87 -11.10 2.10
N LEU A 189 -20.16 -12.24 2.73
CA LEU A 189 -19.80 -12.50 4.12
C LEU A 189 -18.27 -12.53 4.33
N MET A 190 -17.53 -13.15 3.41
CA MET A 190 -16.06 -13.15 3.44
C MET A 190 -15.49 -11.74 3.33
N GLN A 191 -16.02 -10.92 2.43
CA GLN A 191 -15.60 -9.54 2.25
C GLN A 191 -15.89 -8.69 3.50
N GLU A 192 -17.07 -8.83 4.09
CA GLU A 192 -17.41 -8.17 5.37
C GLU A 192 -16.45 -8.59 6.49
N ALA A 193 -16.14 -9.88 6.55
CA ALA A 193 -15.23 -10.45 7.54
C ALA A 193 -13.83 -9.86 7.41
N GLU A 194 -13.28 -9.80 6.21
CA GLU A 194 -11.98 -9.20 5.92
C GLU A 194 -11.95 -7.71 6.27
N GLY A 195 -12.97 -6.96 5.86
CA GLY A 195 -13.09 -5.53 6.14
C GLY A 195 -13.08 -5.23 7.64
N ARG A 196 -13.84 -5.97 8.42
CA ARG A 196 -13.92 -5.78 9.88
C ARG A 196 -12.63 -6.18 10.59
N LEU A 197 -12.01 -7.28 10.18
CA LEU A 197 -10.71 -7.70 10.72
C LEU A 197 -9.62 -6.65 10.46
N PHE A 198 -9.65 -6.04 9.28
CA PHE A 198 -8.75 -4.96 8.92
C PHE A 198 -8.95 -3.71 9.80
N GLU A 199 -10.20 -3.27 10.03
CA GLU A 199 -10.49 -2.16 10.94
C GLU A 199 -9.93 -2.41 12.34
N LEU A 200 -10.12 -3.62 12.88
CA LEU A 200 -9.59 -4.03 14.18
C LEU A 200 -8.05 -3.98 14.19
N SER A 201 -7.42 -4.44 13.11
CA SER A 201 -5.97 -4.38 12.94
C SER A 201 -5.45 -2.93 12.88
N GLN A 202 -6.11 -2.07 12.09
CA GLN A 202 -5.72 -0.65 11.97
C GLN A 202 -5.87 0.13 13.27
N LYS A 203 -6.95 -0.11 14.02
CA LYS A 203 -7.15 0.54 15.33
C LYS A 203 -6.05 0.21 16.34
N ASN A 204 -5.39 -0.94 16.15
CA ASN A 204 -4.34 -1.42 17.05
C ASN A 204 -2.92 -1.07 16.56
N MET A 205 -2.76 -0.61 15.31
CA MET A 205 -1.47 -0.14 14.79
C MET A 205 -1.17 1.25 15.34
N LYS A 206 -0.39 1.31 16.41
CA LYS A 206 0.21 2.57 16.90
C LYS A 206 1.23 3.07 15.88
N LYS A 207 1.17 4.37 15.61
CA LYS A 207 2.32 5.10 15.09
C LYS A 207 3.27 5.32 16.27
N ASP A 208 4.24 4.44 16.43
CA ASP A 208 5.37 4.75 17.30
C ASP A 208 6.12 5.93 16.66
N TYR A 209 6.29 7.02 17.39
CA TYR A 209 7.20 8.08 16.96
C TYR A 209 8.63 7.57 17.14
N THR A 210 9.41 7.75 16.10
CA THR A 210 10.82 7.37 16.12
C THR A 210 11.66 8.61 16.41
N GLN A 211 12.62 8.50 17.32
CA GLN A 211 13.58 9.58 17.55
C GLN A 211 14.32 9.88 16.25
N ILE A 212 14.56 11.16 15.98
CA ILE A 212 15.13 11.60 14.69
C ILE A 212 16.55 11.05 14.42
N ASN A 213 17.35 10.80 15.48
CA ASN A 213 18.75 10.41 15.33
C ASN A 213 18.98 9.13 14.50
N PRO A 214 18.30 7.98 14.73
CA PRO A 214 18.44 6.80 13.87
C PRO A 214 17.94 7.05 12.44
N VAL A 215 16.93 7.93 12.27
CA VAL A 215 16.41 8.29 10.96
C VAL A 215 17.40 9.12 10.15
N ILE A 216 18.13 10.04 10.79
CA ILE A 216 19.21 10.81 10.16
C ILE A 216 20.30 9.86 9.65
N GLN A 217 20.67 8.86 10.44
CA GLN A 217 21.71 7.91 10.03
C GLN A 217 21.26 7.10 8.80
N GLN A 218 20.03 6.62 8.79
CA GLN A 218 19.46 5.92 7.62
C GLN A 218 19.41 6.81 6.38
N ALA A 219 18.99 8.08 6.53
CA ALA A 219 18.97 9.04 5.44
C ALA A 219 20.37 9.31 4.90
N TYR A 220 21.38 9.42 5.76
CA TYR A 220 22.78 9.60 5.37
C TYR A 220 23.33 8.39 4.60
N GLU A 221 23.03 7.17 5.04
CA GLU A 221 23.39 5.96 4.31
C GLU A 221 22.73 5.88 2.93
N MET A 222 21.46 6.30 2.81
CA MET A 222 20.77 6.40 1.53
C MET A 222 21.46 7.41 0.59
N LEU A 223 21.85 8.57 1.12
CA LEU A 223 22.60 9.58 0.34
C LEU A 223 23.96 9.04 -0.13
N GLN A 224 24.70 8.32 0.72
CA GLN A 224 25.96 7.70 0.33
C GLN A 224 25.77 6.65 -0.76
N LYS A 225 24.72 5.81 -0.66
CA LYS A 225 24.37 4.82 -1.70
C LYS A 225 24.01 5.50 -3.02
N ALA A 226 23.24 6.58 -2.99
CA ALA A 226 22.88 7.35 -4.17
C ALA A 226 24.10 8.01 -4.81
N ALA A 227 25.02 8.58 -4.01
CA ALA A 227 26.26 9.18 -4.49
C ALA A 227 27.23 8.17 -5.12
N ALA A 228 27.19 6.91 -4.68
CA ALA A 228 28.02 5.83 -5.23
C ALA A 228 27.50 5.29 -6.58
N ARG A 229 26.25 5.61 -6.96
CA ARG A 229 25.67 5.24 -8.25
C ARG A 229 26.17 6.19 -9.34
N THR A 230 26.65 5.62 -10.43
CA THR A 230 27.15 6.37 -11.60
C THR A 230 26.04 6.93 -12.48
N ASP A 231 24.81 6.41 -12.34
CA ASP A 231 23.63 6.81 -13.11
C ASP A 231 22.92 8.05 -12.55
N GLY A 232 23.26 8.47 -11.32
CA GLY A 232 22.67 9.64 -10.65
C GLY A 232 21.20 9.44 -10.24
N LEU A 233 20.71 8.19 -10.21
CA LEU A 233 19.34 7.86 -9.82
C LEU A 233 19.29 7.45 -8.36
N SER A 234 18.36 8.04 -7.60
CA SER A 234 18.07 7.63 -6.22
C SER A 234 17.05 6.50 -6.14
N GLY A 235 16.11 6.46 -7.10
CA GLY A 235 15.03 5.49 -7.20
C GLY A 235 15.28 4.39 -8.23
N LEU A 236 14.19 3.69 -8.61
CA LEU A 236 14.18 2.66 -9.64
C LEU A 236 14.09 3.31 -11.03
N GLU A 237 14.94 2.87 -11.95
CA GLU A 237 14.91 3.35 -13.33
C GLU A 237 13.66 2.89 -14.08
N SER A 238 13.04 3.76 -14.87
CA SER A 238 11.94 3.43 -15.78
C SER A 238 12.42 2.92 -17.14
N GLY A 239 13.69 3.17 -17.46
CA GLY A 239 14.30 2.95 -18.75
C GLY A 239 13.99 4.04 -19.80
N PHE A 240 13.33 5.13 -19.38
CA PHE A 240 13.14 6.33 -20.18
C PHE A 240 14.04 7.43 -19.65
N HIS A 241 15.21 7.62 -20.25
CA HIS A 241 16.29 8.45 -19.73
C HIS A 241 15.90 9.87 -19.32
N LYS A 242 15.05 10.54 -20.13
CA LYS A 242 14.58 11.90 -19.80
C LYS A 242 13.62 11.91 -18.63
N LEU A 243 12.77 10.88 -18.51
CA LEU A 243 11.85 10.71 -17.39
C LEU A 243 12.66 10.42 -16.11
N ASP A 244 13.59 9.49 -16.19
CA ASP A 244 14.44 9.11 -15.07
C ASP A 244 15.28 10.30 -14.57
N LYS A 245 15.82 11.11 -15.47
CA LYS A 245 16.55 12.33 -15.11
C LYS A 245 15.67 13.36 -14.39
N MET A 246 14.39 13.45 -14.75
CA MET A 246 13.45 14.42 -14.17
C MET A 246 12.90 13.98 -12.84
N THR A 247 12.66 12.65 -12.67
CA THR A 247 12.09 12.07 -11.46
C THR A 247 13.13 11.52 -10.49
N SER A 248 14.40 11.40 -10.92
CA SER A 248 15.46 10.64 -10.24
C SER A 248 15.11 9.16 -10.05
N GLY A 249 14.25 8.61 -10.94
CA GLY A 249 13.66 7.27 -10.85
C GLY A 249 12.43 7.21 -9.91
N TRP A 250 11.79 6.05 -9.87
CA TRP A 250 10.63 5.80 -8.99
C TRP A 250 11.10 5.59 -7.55
N GLN A 251 10.63 6.48 -6.64
CA GLN A 251 11.07 6.49 -5.25
C GLN A 251 10.30 5.47 -4.41
N ASP A 252 10.98 4.86 -3.45
CA ASP A 252 10.36 3.94 -2.50
C ASP A 252 9.23 4.63 -1.71
N SER A 253 8.18 3.88 -1.40
CA SER A 253 6.99 4.36 -0.68
C SER A 253 6.11 5.36 -1.43
N ASP A 254 6.41 5.70 -2.71
CA ASP A 254 5.60 6.63 -3.48
C ASP A 254 4.41 5.95 -4.16
N LEU A 255 3.29 6.67 -4.20
CA LEU A 255 2.14 6.37 -5.03
C LEU A 255 2.19 7.26 -6.28
N ILE A 256 2.38 6.63 -7.43
CA ILE A 256 2.44 7.27 -8.73
C ILE A 256 1.15 7.00 -9.49
N ILE A 257 0.49 8.04 -9.97
CA ILE A 257 -0.70 7.92 -10.80
C ILE A 257 -0.34 8.25 -12.24
N ILE A 258 -0.60 7.31 -13.16
CA ILE A 258 -0.45 7.54 -14.59
C ILE A 258 -1.83 7.54 -15.22
N ALA A 259 -2.28 8.71 -15.68
CA ALA A 259 -3.63 8.88 -16.18
C ALA A 259 -3.64 9.27 -17.67
N ALA A 260 -4.63 8.75 -18.39
CA ALA A 260 -4.83 9.09 -19.79
C ALA A 260 -6.28 8.79 -20.23
N ARG A 261 -6.67 9.36 -21.37
CA ARG A 261 -7.90 8.96 -22.07
C ARG A 261 -7.74 7.54 -22.66
N PRO A 262 -8.84 6.81 -22.94
CA PRO A 262 -8.79 5.56 -23.69
C PRO A 262 -8.01 5.71 -24.99
N ALA A 263 -7.34 4.66 -25.43
CA ALA A 263 -6.52 4.59 -26.63
C ALA A 263 -5.26 5.49 -26.68
N MET A 264 -4.94 6.25 -25.62
CA MET A 264 -3.68 7.00 -25.51
C MET A 264 -2.46 6.12 -25.25
N GLY A 265 -2.65 4.85 -24.88
CA GLY A 265 -1.58 3.89 -24.70
C GLY A 265 -1.12 3.71 -23.25
N LYS A 266 -2.00 3.90 -22.23
CA LYS A 266 -1.67 3.65 -20.81
C LYS A 266 -0.99 2.29 -20.59
N THR A 267 -1.67 1.21 -20.95
CA THR A 267 -1.15 -0.16 -20.83
C THR A 267 0.14 -0.35 -21.64
N ALA A 268 0.23 0.23 -22.84
CA ALA A 268 1.42 0.15 -23.68
C ALA A 268 2.63 0.84 -23.03
N PHE A 269 2.42 1.97 -22.35
CA PHE A 269 3.46 2.69 -21.63
C PHE A 269 4.01 1.86 -20.47
N VAL A 270 3.12 1.33 -19.61
CA VAL A 270 3.57 0.53 -18.46
C VAL A 270 4.16 -0.81 -18.87
N LEU A 271 3.71 -1.42 -19.96
CA LEU A 271 4.34 -2.63 -20.51
C LEU A 271 5.74 -2.34 -21.07
N SER A 272 5.94 -1.20 -21.77
CA SER A 272 7.26 -0.78 -22.24
C SER A 272 8.20 -0.50 -21.06
N MET A 273 7.71 0.15 -20.02
CA MET A 273 8.43 0.37 -18.77
C MET A 273 8.75 -0.94 -18.05
N ALA A 274 7.75 -1.83 -17.86
CA ALA A 274 7.93 -3.13 -17.21
C ALA A 274 8.95 -3.99 -17.97
N LYS A 275 8.95 -3.93 -19.31
CA LYS A 275 9.98 -4.55 -20.15
C LYS A 275 11.36 -3.98 -19.87
N ASN A 276 11.50 -2.66 -19.84
CA ASN A 276 12.79 -2.02 -19.56
C ASN A 276 13.30 -2.42 -18.18
N MET A 277 12.43 -2.44 -17.17
CA MET A 277 12.79 -2.80 -15.80
C MET A 277 13.09 -4.29 -15.65
N ALA A 278 12.16 -5.18 -16.07
CA ALA A 278 12.28 -6.60 -15.81
C ALA A 278 13.25 -7.31 -16.77
N VAL A 279 13.25 -6.95 -18.06
CA VAL A 279 14.08 -7.62 -19.06
C VAL A 279 15.48 -6.99 -19.10
N ASN A 280 15.58 -5.66 -19.21
CA ASN A 280 16.85 -4.99 -19.39
C ASN A 280 17.60 -4.81 -18.05
N ALA A 281 16.90 -4.28 -17.01
CA ALA A 281 17.52 -3.96 -15.72
C ALA A 281 17.40 -5.11 -14.69
N ARG A 282 16.68 -6.19 -15.01
CA ARG A 282 16.46 -7.34 -14.12
C ARG A 282 15.85 -6.97 -12.76
N ILE A 283 15.05 -5.91 -12.74
CA ILE A 283 14.30 -5.45 -11.57
C ILE A 283 12.99 -6.26 -11.48
N PRO A 284 12.68 -6.92 -10.35
CA PRO A 284 11.43 -7.66 -10.18
C PRO A 284 10.22 -6.74 -10.17
N VAL A 285 9.28 -6.94 -11.11
CA VAL A 285 8.07 -6.15 -11.32
C VAL A 285 6.84 -7.01 -11.13
N ALA A 286 5.83 -6.51 -10.41
CA ALA A 286 4.50 -7.12 -10.38
C ALA A 286 3.49 -6.25 -11.12
N LEU A 287 2.69 -6.86 -11.99
CA LEU A 287 1.65 -6.21 -12.78
C LEU A 287 0.30 -6.86 -12.46
N PHE A 288 -0.61 -6.09 -11.88
CA PHE A 288 -2.00 -6.46 -11.65
C PHE A 288 -2.87 -5.87 -12.74
N SER A 289 -3.47 -6.73 -13.55
CA SER A 289 -4.33 -6.34 -14.67
C SER A 289 -5.77 -6.70 -14.38
N LEU A 290 -6.61 -5.68 -14.20
CA LEU A 290 -8.03 -5.84 -13.91
C LEU A 290 -8.90 -5.79 -15.17
N GLU A 291 -8.31 -5.39 -16.31
CA GLU A 291 -9.01 -5.24 -17.61
C GLU A 291 -8.65 -6.35 -18.59
N MET A 292 -7.40 -6.83 -18.55
CA MET A 292 -6.86 -7.74 -19.56
C MET A 292 -6.39 -9.04 -18.94
N SER A 293 -6.65 -10.17 -19.62
CA SER A 293 -6.13 -11.47 -19.21
C SER A 293 -4.59 -11.57 -19.35
N ASN A 294 -3.98 -12.45 -18.56
CA ASN A 294 -2.54 -12.74 -18.60
C ASN A 294 -2.04 -13.02 -20.02
N VAL A 295 -2.76 -13.83 -20.79
CA VAL A 295 -2.41 -14.16 -22.18
C VAL A 295 -2.41 -12.92 -23.08
N GLN A 296 -3.38 -12.02 -22.91
CA GLN A 296 -3.44 -10.78 -23.69
C GLN A 296 -2.29 -9.84 -23.36
N LEU A 297 -1.91 -9.75 -22.07
CA LEU A 297 -0.77 -8.95 -21.64
C LEU A 297 0.55 -9.52 -22.17
N VAL A 298 0.76 -10.83 -22.05
CA VAL A 298 1.95 -11.50 -22.56
C VAL A 298 2.05 -11.33 -24.09
N ASN A 299 0.95 -11.47 -24.82
CA ASN A 299 0.94 -11.19 -26.26
C ASN A 299 1.35 -9.76 -26.60
N ARG A 300 0.87 -8.75 -25.84
CA ARG A 300 1.32 -7.35 -26.02
C ARG A 300 2.80 -7.18 -25.66
N MET A 301 3.27 -7.89 -24.64
CA MET A 301 4.68 -7.87 -24.28
C MET A 301 5.56 -8.50 -25.38
N ILE A 302 5.13 -9.61 -25.97
CA ILE A 302 5.79 -10.25 -27.11
C ILE A 302 5.85 -9.30 -28.29
N VAL A 303 4.74 -8.65 -28.66
CA VAL A 303 4.69 -7.61 -29.71
C VAL A 303 5.73 -6.51 -29.44
N ASN A 304 5.81 -6.05 -28.19
CA ASN A 304 6.70 -4.97 -27.78
C ASN A 304 8.19 -5.38 -27.83
N VAL A 305 8.52 -6.58 -27.34
CA VAL A 305 9.91 -7.10 -27.26
C VAL A 305 10.39 -7.57 -28.62
N CYS A 306 9.55 -8.33 -29.33
CA CYS A 306 9.95 -8.91 -30.60
C CYS A 306 9.90 -7.93 -31.77
N GLU A 307 9.23 -6.76 -31.61
CA GLU A 307 9.04 -5.76 -32.68
C GLU A 307 8.40 -6.37 -33.93
N ILE A 308 7.41 -7.23 -33.72
CA ILE A 308 6.59 -7.84 -34.78
C ILE A 308 5.20 -7.20 -34.68
N PRO A 309 4.61 -6.72 -35.80
CA PRO A 309 3.29 -6.10 -35.77
C PRO A 309 2.23 -7.01 -35.13
N GLY A 310 1.45 -6.42 -34.21
CA GLY A 310 0.46 -7.15 -33.42
C GLY A 310 -0.60 -7.88 -34.26
N GLU A 311 -0.93 -7.35 -35.44
CA GLU A 311 -1.85 -7.99 -36.41
C GLU A 311 -1.31 -9.33 -36.92
N LYS A 312 -0.01 -9.40 -37.20
CA LYS A 312 0.65 -10.63 -37.66
C LYS A 312 0.69 -11.69 -36.55
N ILE A 313 1.01 -11.30 -35.33
CA ILE A 313 1.00 -12.24 -34.18
C ILE A 313 -0.42 -12.76 -33.93
N LYS A 314 -1.44 -11.87 -34.00
CA LYS A 314 -2.84 -12.26 -33.80
C LYS A 314 -3.37 -13.18 -34.90
N SER A 315 -2.97 -12.96 -36.17
CA SER A 315 -3.38 -13.79 -37.29
C SER A 315 -2.54 -15.04 -37.48
N GLY A 316 -1.37 -15.16 -36.81
CA GLY A 316 -0.40 -16.23 -37.00
C GLY A 316 0.34 -16.17 -38.34
N GLN A 317 0.17 -15.11 -39.13
CA GLN A 317 0.78 -14.94 -40.45
C GLN A 317 2.18 -14.31 -40.34
N LEU A 318 3.10 -15.06 -39.80
CA LEU A 318 4.50 -14.67 -39.65
C LEU A 318 5.35 -15.22 -40.81
N ALA A 319 6.22 -14.41 -41.36
CA ALA A 319 7.21 -14.85 -42.32
C ALA A 319 8.27 -15.74 -41.62
N PRO A 320 8.99 -16.63 -42.35
CA PRO A 320 9.99 -17.50 -41.72
C PRO A 320 11.06 -16.78 -40.91
N TYR A 321 11.48 -15.58 -41.34
CA TYR A 321 12.44 -14.76 -40.59
C TYR A 321 11.83 -14.17 -39.31
N GLU A 322 10.52 -13.83 -39.32
CA GLU A 322 9.82 -13.33 -38.14
C GLU A 322 9.65 -14.42 -37.07
N TRP A 323 9.46 -15.68 -37.46
CA TRP A 323 9.51 -16.82 -36.56
C TRP A 323 10.86 -16.95 -35.88
N GLY A 324 11.96 -16.83 -36.65
CA GLY A 324 13.30 -16.83 -36.09
C GLY A 324 13.56 -15.66 -35.12
N GLN A 325 13.05 -14.48 -35.45
CA GLN A 325 13.14 -13.30 -34.58
C GLN A 325 12.33 -13.50 -33.28
N LEU A 326 11.13 -14.07 -33.39
CA LEU A 326 10.28 -14.41 -32.26
C LEU A 326 10.98 -15.41 -31.33
N ASP A 327 11.48 -16.54 -31.86
CA ASP A 327 12.15 -17.59 -31.09
C ASP A 327 13.43 -17.09 -30.39
N TYR A 328 14.12 -16.14 -30.98
CA TYR A 328 15.30 -15.52 -30.38
C TYR A 328 14.94 -14.57 -29.26
N LYS A 329 14.06 -13.59 -29.53
CA LYS A 329 13.74 -12.52 -28.56
C LYS A 329 12.82 -12.97 -27.43
N ILE A 330 11.98 -14.00 -27.63
CA ILE A 330 11.11 -14.52 -26.56
C ILE A 330 11.92 -15.14 -25.41
N LYS A 331 13.14 -15.59 -25.68
CA LYS A 331 14.05 -16.11 -24.65
C LYS A 331 14.42 -15.07 -23.60
N GLU A 332 14.44 -13.80 -23.98
CA GLU A 332 14.70 -12.69 -23.04
C GLU A 332 13.59 -12.56 -22.00
N LEU A 333 12.36 -12.97 -22.36
CA LEU A 333 11.19 -12.92 -21.48
C LEU A 333 11.11 -14.12 -20.51
N TYR A 334 11.62 -15.30 -20.89
CA TYR A 334 11.47 -16.50 -20.05
C TYR A 334 12.07 -16.34 -18.65
N ASP A 335 13.21 -15.66 -18.53
CA ASP A 335 13.93 -15.48 -17.27
C ASP A 335 13.71 -14.07 -16.67
N ALA A 336 12.78 -13.28 -17.25
CA ALA A 336 12.50 -11.94 -16.75
C ALA A 336 11.70 -12.02 -15.43
N PRO A 337 12.09 -11.30 -14.37
CA PRO A 337 11.40 -11.30 -13.10
C PRO A 337 10.12 -10.42 -13.18
N LEU A 338 9.17 -10.81 -14.02
CA LEU A 338 7.89 -10.16 -14.23
C LEU A 338 6.77 -11.09 -13.76
N TYR A 339 6.00 -10.64 -12.79
CA TYR A 339 4.88 -11.36 -12.19
C TYR A 339 3.57 -10.70 -12.61
N VAL A 340 2.64 -11.46 -13.18
CA VAL A 340 1.39 -10.95 -13.72
C VAL A 340 0.22 -11.63 -13.01
N ASP A 341 -0.76 -10.84 -12.60
CA ASP A 341 -2.01 -11.30 -11.98
C ASP A 341 -3.19 -10.65 -12.72
N ASP A 342 -4.14 -11.45 -13.21
CA ASP A 342 -5.32 -11.01 -13.97
C ASP A 342 -6.64 -11.26 -13.21
N THR A 343 -6.58 -11.30 -11.88
CA THR A 343 -7.77 -11.45 -11.05
C THR A 343 -8.73 -10.29 -11.28
N PRO A 344 -9.95 -10.54 -11.80
CA PRO A 344 -10.95 -9.49 -12.02
C PRO A 344 -11.46 -8.96 -10.68
N SER A 345 -11.87 -7.69 -10.65
CA SER A 345 -12.49 -7.07 -9.47
C SER A 345 -11.66 -7.21 -8.18
N LEU A 346 -10.34 -7.12 -8.29
CA LEU A 346 -9.41 -7.28 -7.17
C LEU A 346 -9.72 -6.32 -6.04
N SER A 347 -9.94 -6.85 -4.83
CA SER A 347 -10.12 -6.04 -3.64
C SER A 347 -8.77 -5.48 -3.13
N VAL A 348 -8.83 -4.35 -2.39
CA VAL A 348 -7.63 -3.78 -1.76
C VAL A 348 -6.96 -4.76 -0.80
N PHE A 349 -7.75 -5.59 -0.11
CA PHE A 349 -7.24 -6.59 0.84
C PHE A 349 -6.53 -7.74 0.15
N GLU A 350 -7.11 -8.24 -0.92
CA GLU A 350 -6.50 -9.29 -1.73
C GLU A 350 -5.21 -8.80 -2.38
N LEU A 351 -5.23 -7.60 -2.96
CA LEU A 351 -4.03 -6.95 -3.49
C LEU A 351 -2.93 -6.88 -2.42
N ARG A 352 -3.26 -6.44 -1.20
CA ARG A 352 -2.30 -6.31 -0.10
C ARG A 352 -1.69 -7.66 0.28
N THR A 353 -2.49 -8.70 0.34
CA THR A 353 -2.04 -10.07 0.66
C THR A 353 -1.12 -10.61 -0.43
N LYS A 354 -1.51 -10.47 -1.71
CA LYS A 354 -0.70 -10.88 -2.86
C LYS A 354 0.60 -10.08 -2.95
N ALA A 355 0.53 -8.76 -2.76
CA ALA A 355 1.68 -7.87 -2.79
C ALA A 355 2.71 -8.21 -1.72
N ARG A 356 2.30 -8.43 -0.46
CA ARG A 356 3.18 -8.87 0.62
C ARG A 356 3.88 -10.18 0.30
N ARG A 357 3.16 -11.14 -0.28
CA ARG A 357 3.73 -12.42 -0.69
C ARG A 357 4.75 -12.23 -1.79
N LEU A 358 4.43 -11.47 -2.85
CA LEU A 358 5.33 -11.20 -3.98
C LEU A 358 6.61 -10.47 -3.54
N VAL A 359 6.51 -9.50 -2.65
CA VAL A 359 7.68 -8.79 -2.11
C VAL A 359 8.55 -9.72 -1.28
N ARG A 360 7.94 -10.55 -0.41
CA ARG A 360 8.69 -11.45 0.49
C ARG A 360 9.31 -12.63 -0.24
N GLU A 361 8.58 -13.27 -1.17
CA GLU A 361 9.01 -14.52 -1.81
C GLU A 361 9.84 -14.27 -3.07
N HIS A 362 9.53 -13.20 -3.81
CA HIS A 362 10.14 -12.90 -5.10
C HIS A 362 10.94 -11.59 -5.13
N GLY A 363 10.97 -10.87 -4.02
CA GLY A 363 11.74 -9.63 -3.93
C GLY A 363 11.25 -8.52 -4.85
N VAL A 364 9.93 -8.50 -5.19
CA VAL A 364 9.32 -7.47 -6.05
C VAL A 364 9.67 -6.08 -5.54
N LYS A 365 10.09 -5.20 -6.46
CA LYS A 365 10.53 -3.84 -6.18
C LYS A 365 9.53 -2.77 -6.59
N ILE A 366 8.59 -3.09 -7.47
CA ILE A 366 7.58 -2.17 -7.95
C ILE A 366 6.30 -2.92 -8.27
N ILE A 367 5.17 -2.29 -7.96
CA ILE A 367 3.83 -2.81 -8.29
C ILE A 367 3.15 -1.87 -9.27
N ILE A 368 2.55 -2.42 -10.32
CA ILE A 368 1.79 -1.71 -11.34
C ILE A 368 0.36 -2.23 -11.34
N ILE A 369 -0.64 -1.35 -11.34
CA ILE A 369 -2.07 -1.69 -11.30
C ILE A 369 -2.78 -1.08 -12.51
N ASP A 370 -3.38 -1.91 -13.37
CA ASP A 370 -4.11 -1.48 -14.57
C ASP A 370 -5.59 -1.94 -14.48
N TYR A 371 -6.55 -1.10 -14.11
CA TYR A 371 -6.51 0.26 -13.63
C TYR A 371 -7.35 0.44 -12.36
N LEU A 372 -7.08 1.49 -11.62
CA LEU A 372 -7.58 1.76 -10.27
C LEU A 372 -9.12 1.73 -10.17
N GLN A 373 -9.83 2.25 -11.18
CA GLN A 373 -11.29 2.30 -11.17
C GLN A 373 -11.98 0.94 -11.32
N LEU A 374 -11.27 -0.15 -11.59
CA LEU A 374 -11.82 -1.51 -11.57
C LEU A 374 -11.61 -2.22 -10.22
N MET A 375 -10.86 -1.61 -9.32
CA MET A 375 -10.71 -2.13 -7.96
C MET A 375 -11.98 -1.94 -7.14
N ASN A 376 -12.18 -2.82 -6.18
CA ASN A 376 -13.23 -2.76 -5.20
C ASN A 376 -12.66 -2.52 -3.80
N ALA A 377 -13.34 -1.69 -3.01
CA ALA A 377 -13.08 -1.59 -1.58
C ALA A 377 -14.12 -2.43 -0.81
N SER A 378 -14.18 -3.73 -1.15
CA SER A 378 -15.15 -4.68 -0.62
C SER A 378 -15.17 -4.72 0.92
N GLY A 379 -16.33 -4.95 1.49
CA GLY A 379 -16.55 -5.02 2.94
C GLY A 379 -16.87 -3.67 3.60
N MET A 380 -16.92 -2.58 2.84
CA MET A 380 -17.32 -1.27 3.31
C MET A 380 -18.50 -0.75 2.47
N SER A 381 -19.50 -0.16 3.11
CA SER A 381 -20.59 0.51 2.40
C SER A 381 -20.20 1.97 2.13
N PHE A 382 -20.24 2.39 0.86
CA PHE A 382 -19.91 3.75 0.43
C PHE A 382 -21.15 4.48 -0.07
N GLY A 383 -21.23 5.76 0.23
CA GLY A 383 -22.31 6.63 -0.27
C GLY A 383 -22.15 7.00 -1.74
N SER A 384 -20.94 6.91 -2.27
CA SER A 384 -20.62 7.25 -3.66
C SER A 384 -19.37 6.54 -4.17
N ARG A 385 -19.27 6.38 -5.49
CA ARG A 385 -18.07 5.84 -6.13
C ARG A 385 -16.81 6.68 -5.86
N GLN A 386 -16.96 7.98 -5.68
CA GLN A 386 -15.85 8.87 -5.34
C GLN A 386 -15.25 8.56 -3.97
N GLU A 387 -16.08 8.25 -2.99
CA GLU A 387 -15.64 7.87 -1.65
C GLU A 387 -14.91 6.54 -1.66
N GLU A 388 -15.40 5.57 -2.42
CA GLU A 388 -14.75 4.28 -2.62
C GLU A 388 -13.36 4.44 -3.25
N VAL A 389 -13.26 5.18 -4.36
CA VAL A 389 -11.99 5.48 -5.04
C VAL A 389 -11.02 6.23 -4.12
N SER A 390 -11.51 7.14 -3.29
CA SER A 390 -10.71 7.84 -2.28
C SER A 390 -10.12 6.87 -1.26
N THR A 391 -10.92 5.90 -0.82
CA THR A 391 -10.48 4.89 0.15
C THR A 391 -9.45 3.94 -0.47
N ILE A 392 -9.65 3.54 -1.73
CA ILE A 392 -8.69 2.74 -2.49
C ILE A 392 -7.36 3.48 -2.62
N SER A 393 -7.38 4.75 -3.06
CA SER A 393 -6.18 5.57 -3.23
C SER A 393 -5.37 5.69 -1.93
N ARG A 394 -6.04 6.02 -0.83
CA ARG A 394 -5.42 6.12 0.50
C ARG A 394 -4.83 4.77 0.95
N SER A 395 -5.53 3.68 0.66
CA SER A 395 -5.07 2.33 0.99
C SER A 395 -3.84 1.93 0.19
N LEU A 396 -3.77 2.29 -1.10
CA LEU A 396 -2.60 2.07 -1.96
C LEU A 396 -1.39 2.87 -1.47
N LYS A 397 -1.58 4.15 -1.07
CA LYS A 397 -0.49 4.94 -0.45
C LYS A 397 -0.03 4.32 0.87
N GLY A 398 -0.97 3.79 1.67
CA GLY A 398 -0.64 3.03 2.88
C GLY A 398 0.18 1.79 2.58
N LEU A 399 -0.19 1.03 1.55
CA LEU A 399 0.51 -0.17 1.11
C LEU A 399 1.92 0.13 0.56
N ALA A 400 2.09 1.20 -0.22
CA ALA A 400 3.39 1.63 -0.72
C ALA A 400 4.36 1.93 0.45
N LYS A 401 3.87 2.63 1.48
CA LYS A 401 4.65 2.91 2.70
C LYS A 401 4.95 1.65 3.51
N GLU A 402 4.01 0.72 3.61
CA GLU A 402 4.15 -0.52 4.35
C GLU A 402 5.21 -1.43 3.74
N LEU A 403 5.16 -1.59 2.42
CA LEU A 403 6.09 -2.44 1.68
C LEU A 403 7.42 -1.75 1.37
N ASN A 404 7.49 -0.42 1.52
CA ASN A 404 8.60 0.43 1.14
C ASN A 404 9.03 0.24 -0.32
N ILE A 405 8.04 0.21 -1.23
CA ILE A 405 8.24 0.14 -2.68
C ILE A 405 7.30 1.11 -3.39
N PRO A 406 7.64 1.61 -4.59
CA PRO A 406 6.72 2.39 -5.41
C PRO A 406 5.53 1.56 -5.89
N ILE A 407 4.35 2.20 -5.89
CA ILE A 407 3.14 1.66 -6.51
C ILE A 407 2.70 2.60 -7.61
N ILE A 408 2.60 2.08 -8.83
CA ILE A 408 2.06 2.80 -9.98
C ILE A 408 0.63 2.33 -10.21
N ALA A 409 -0.33 3.25 -10.13
CA ALA A 409 -1.73 2.95 -10.44
C ALA A 409 -2.17 3.73 -11.68
N LEU A 410 -2.71 3.00 -12.66
CA LEU A 410 -3.28 3.62 -13.85
C LEU A 410 -4.66 4.19 -13.54
N SER A 411 -4.98 5.32 -14.16
CA SER A 411 -6.28 5.98 -14.01
C SER A 411 -6.82 6.44 -15.36
N GLN A 412 -8.13 6.46 -15.49
CA GLN A 412 -8.80 6.99 -16.67
C GLN A 412 -9.25 8.43 -16.41
N LEU A 413 -8.97 9.31 -17.39
CA LEU A 413 -9.39 10.71 -17.32
C LEU A 413 -10.87 10.89 -17.71
N ASN A 414 -11.48 11.95 -17.19
CA ASN A 414 -12.82 12.36 -17.56
C ASN A 414 -12.93 12.70 -19.05
N ARG A 415 -14.11 12.48 -19.64
CA ARG A 415 -14.41 12.78 -21.06
C ARG A 415 -14.37 14.27 -21.39
N GLY A 416 -14.45 15.15 -20.40
CA GLY A 416 -14.39 16.60 -20.57
C GLY A 416 -13.14 17.12 -21.28
N VAL A 417 -12.02 16.40 -21.23
CA VAL A 417 -10.79 16.74 -21.96
C VAL A 417 -11.04 16.77 -23.49
N GLU A 418 -11.88 15.87 -24.01
CA GLU A 418 -12.15 15.75 -25.45
C GLU A 418 -13.05 16.87 -25.99
N SER A 419 -13.82 17.52 -25.13
CA SER A 419 -14.71 18.62 -25.51
C SER A 419 -14.04 20.00 -25.56
N ARG A 420 -12.81 20.13 -25.03
CA ARG A 420 -12.08 21.39 -25.05
C ARG A 420 -11.59 21.74 -26.46
N GLU A 421 -11.55 23.01 -26.78
CA GLU A 421 -11.05 23.53 -28.04
C GLU A 421 -9.57 23.87 -27.99
N GLY A 422 -8.90 23.84 -29.16
CA GLY A 422 -7.50 24.22 -29.31
C GLY A 422 -6.50 23.12 -28.91
N ILE A 423 -5.24 23.31 -29.24
CA ILE A 423 -4.14 22.37 -29.00
C ILE A 423 -3.90 22.25 -27.48
N GLU A 424 -3.73 23.37 -26.81
CA GLU A 424 -3.54 23.43 -25.36
C GLU A 424 -4.78 22.92 -24.58
N GLY A 425 -6.00 23.13 -25.10
CA GLY A 425 -7.22 22.64 -24.47
C GLY A 425 -7.29 21.11 -24.41
N LYS A 426 -6.68 20.40 -25.34
CA LYS A 426 -6.64 18.93 -25.39
C LYS A 426 -5.60 18.32 -24.44
N ARG A 427 -4.70 19.12 -23.88
CA ARG A 427 -3.72 18.65 -22.89
C ARG A 427 -4.40 18.35 -21.56
N PRO A 428 -4.15 17.18 -20.96
CA PRO A 428 -4.70 16.82 -19.67
C PRO A 428 -4.20 17.74 -18.52
N GLN A 429 -5.06 17.97 -17.55
CA GLN A 429 -4.80 18.76 -16.36
C GLN A 429 -5.22 18.00 -15.09
N LEU A 430 -4.73 18.37 -13.92
CA LEU A 430 -5.11 17.75 -12.64
C LEU A 430 -6.62 17.77 -12.39
N SER A 431 -7.31 18.81 -12.83
CA SER A 431 -8.78 18.89 -12.78
C SER A 431 -9.51 17.79 -13.55
N ASP A 432 -8.84 17.11 -14.49
CA ASP A 432 -9.43 16.03 -15.28
C ASP A 432 -9.49 14.69 -14.51
N LEU A 433 -8.82 14.62 -13.38
CA LEU A 433 -8.98 13.57 -12.37
C LEU A 433 -10.19 13.80 -11.44
N ARG A 434 -11.11 14.70 -11.78
CA ARG A 434 -12.11 15.34 -10.93
C ARG A 434 -13.13 14.40 -10.27
N GLU A 435 -13.37 13.20 -10.80
CA GLU A 435 -14.16 12.17 -10.09
C GLU A 435 -13.35 11.52 -8.95
N SER A 436 -12.09 11.91 -8.80
CA SER A 436 -11.12 11.33 -7.91
C SER A 436 -10.19 12.40 -7.30
N GLY A 437 -10.75 13.53 -6.83
CA GLY A 437 -9.94 14.59 -6.20
C GLY A 437 -9.06 14.10 -5.04
N ALA A 438 -9.44 13.00 -4.41
CA ALA A 438 -8.63 12.34 -3.40
C ALA A 438 -7.40 11.65 -3.99
N ILE A 439 -7.49 11.06 -5.21
CA ILE A 439 -6.32 10.46 -5.88
C ILE A 439 -5.23 11.51 -6.06
N GLU A 440 -5.61 12.71 -6.50
CA GLU A 440 -4.66 13.82 -6.63
C GLU A 440 -4.00 14.15 -5.30
N GLN A 441 -4.76 14.21 -4.20
CA GLN A 441 -4.22 14.55 -2.88
C GLN A 441 -3.29 13.48 -2.32
N ASP A 442 -3.65 12.21 -2.46
CA ASP A 442 -2.89 11.07 -1.91
C ASP A 442 -1.63 10.76 -2.72
N ALA A 443 -1.65 10.95 -4.05
CA ALA A 443 -0.53 10.68 -4.93
C ALA A 443 0.68 11.59 -4.64
N ASP A 444 1.87 11.02 -4.69
CA ASP A 444 3.14 11.76 -4.63
C ASP A 444 3.51 12.32 -6.00
N MET A 445 3.17 11.57 -7.05
CA MET A 445 3.39 11.98 -8.43
C MET A 445 2.15 11.68 -9.27
N VAL A 446 1.81 12.60 -10.17
CA VAL A 446 0.76 12.44 -11.18
C VAL A 446 1.34 12.73 -12.55
N CYS A 447 1.26 11.73 -13.43
CA CYS A 447 1.71 11.81 -14.81
C CYS A 447 0.52 11.64 -15.75
N PHE A 448 0.48 12.41 -16.82
CA PHE A 448 -0.48 12.23 -17.91
C PHE A 448 0.23 11.75 -19.17
N ILE A 449 -0.45 10.87 -19.91
CA ILE A 449 -0.02 10.50 -21.26
C ILE A 449 -0.89 11.25 -22.24
N HIS A 450 -0.24 12.05 -23.08
CA HIS A 450 -0.86 12.83 -24.13
C HIS A 450 -0.22 12.49 -25.48
N ARG A 451 -1.06 12.22 -26.50
CA ARG A 451 -0.63 11.95 -27.86
C ARG A 451 -1.33 12.92 -28.79
N PRO A 452 -0.61 13.99 -29.27
CA PRO A 452 -1.17 14.99 -30.16
C PRO A 452 -1.74 14.40 -31.45
N GLU A 453 -1.07 13.41 -32.03
CA GLU A 453 -1.49 12.70 -33.25
C GLU A 453 -2.89 12.09 -33.14
N TYR A 454 -3.27 11.59 -31.95
CA TYR A 454 -4.62 11.04 -31.71
C TYR A 454 -5.71 12.09 -31.94
N TYR A 455 -5.42 13.35 -31.65
CA TYR A 455 -6.30 14.50 -31.89
C TYR A 455 -6.08 15.13 -33.27
N LYS A 456 -5.31 14.49 -34.17
CA LYS A 456 -4.95 14.98 -35.51
C LYS A 456 -4.11 16.27 -35.46
N ILE A 457 -3.38 16.47 -34.40
CA ILE A 457 -2.43 17.57 -34.24
C ILE A 457 -1.06 17.02 -34.65
N TYR A 458 -0.57 17.44 -35.82
CA TYR A 458 0.63 16.88 -36.44
C TYR A 458 1.86 17.79 -36.30
N SER A 459 1.66 19.05 -35.92
CA SER A 459 2.75 19.99 -35.70
C SER A 459 2.49 20.86 -34.47
N ASP A 460 3.56 21.26 -33.79
CA ASP A 460 3.51 22.24 -32.72
C ASP A 460 3.50 23.68 -33.31
N ASP A 461 3.36 24.68 -32.43
CA ASP A 461 3.41 26.10 -32.81
C ASP A 461 4.77 26.53 -33.39
N LYS A 462 5.81 25.73 -33.20
CA LYS A 462 7.17 25.94 -33.70
C LYS A 462 7.41 25.22 -35.04
N GLY A 463 6.43 24.46 -35.54
CA GLY A 463 6.53 23.70 -36.79
C GLY A 463 7.23 22.34 -36.66
N ASN A 464 7.49 21.85 -35.45
CA ASN A 464 8.05 20.51 -35.27
C ASN A 464 6.98 19.45 -35.56
N ASP A 465 7.38 18.33 -36.20
CA ASP A 465 6.50 17.20 -36.47
C ASP A 465 6.24 16.40 -35.17
N LEU A 466 4.97 16.27 -34.82
CA LEU A 466 4.49 15.56 -33.63
C LEU A 466 3.98 14.14 -33.93
N ARG A 467 4.07 13.64 -35.17
CA ARG A 467 3.64 12.29 -35.53
C ARG A 467 4.47 11.23 -34.82
N GLY A 468 3.80 10.25 -34.25
CA GLY A 468 4.45 9.20 -33.46
C GLY A 468 5.06 9.72 -32.16
N MET A 469 4.83 10.98 -31.78
CA MET A 469 5.30 11.53 -30.52
C MET A 469 4.23 11.38 -29.43
N ALA A 470 4.70 11.16 -28.20
CA ALA A 470 3.88 11.10 -27.01
C ALA A 470 4.52 11.94 -25.92
N GLU A 471 3.72 12.71 -25.22
CA GLU A 471 4.13 13.53 -24.08
C GLU A 471 3.76 12.83 -22.79
N ILE A 472 4.75 12.67 -21.90
CA ILE A 472 4.52 12.29 -20.50
C ILE A 472 4.60 13.57 -19.68
N ILE A 473 3.43 14.05 -19.25
CA ILE A 473 3.28 15.32 -18.54
C ILE A 473 3.32 15.03 -17.04
N ILE A 474 4.38 15.42 -16.34
CA ILE A 474 4.45 15.33 -14.89
C ILE A 474 3.74 16.57 -14.32
N ALA A 475 2.46 16.42 -13.99
CA ALA A 475 1.61 17.52 -13.54
C ALA A 475 1.69 17.76 -12.03
N LYS A 476 2.08 16.75 -11.26
CA LYS A 476 2.35 16.83 -9.82
C LYS A 476 3.56 16.00 -9.47
N HIS A 477 4.45 16.56 -8.68
CA HIS A 477 5.59 15.87 -8.09
C HIS A 477 5.91 16.47 -6.73
N ARG A 478 5.71 15.73 -5.62
CA ARG A 478 5.93 16.25 -4.26
C ARG A 478 7.39 16.55 -3.97
N ASN A 479 8.29 15.73 -4.51
CA ASN A 479 9.72 15.77 -4.17
C ASN A 479 10.61 16.22 -5.34
N GLY A 480 10.01 16.78 -6.42
CA GLY A 480 10.78 17.14 -7.62
C GLY A 480 10.08 18.14 -8.52
N ALA A 481 10.65 18.33 -9.71
CA ALA A 481 10.14 19.25 -10.71
C ALA A 481 8.94 18.67 -11.46
N VAL A 482 8.06 19.54 -11.94
CA VAL A 482 7.02 19.25 -12.91
C VAL A 482 7.50 19.63 -14.30
N GLY A 483 6.95 19.01 -15.35
CA GLY A 483 7.31 19.28 -16.74
C GLY A 483 6.94 18.16 -17.68
N ASP A 484 7.37 18.28 -18.92
CA ASP A 484 6.98 17.41 -20.01
C ASP A 484 8.18 16.60 -20.53
N VAL A 485 7.97 15.32 -20.72
CA VAL A 485 8.96 14.42 -21.32
C VAL A 485 8.40 13.89 -22.63
N LEU A 486 9.12 14.15 -23.72
CA LEU A 486 8.78 13.62 -25.04
C LEU A 486 9.35 12.22 -25.21
N LEU A 487 8.48 11.28 -25.60
CA LEU A 487 8.83 9.92 -25.99
C LEU A 487 8.32 9.66 -27.41
N ARG A 488 8.82 8.61 -28.04
CA ARG A 488 8.29 8.12 -29.31
C ARG A 488 7.33 6.95 -29.05
N PHE A 489 6.19 6.96 -29.73
CA PHE A 489 5.22 5.88 -29.70
C PHE A 489 5.11 5.20 -31.05
N LYS A 490 5.47 3.92 -31.12
CA LYS A 490 5.30 3.05 -32.30
C LYS A 490 4.03 2.23 -32.13
N GLY A 491 2.94 2.66 -32.81
CA GLY A 491 1.62 2.07 -32.67
C GLY A 491 1.56 0.60 -33.09
N GLU A 492 2.31 0.21 -34.15
CA GLU A 492 2.39 -1.15 -34.67
C GLU A 492 2.88 -2.17 -33.62
N TYR A 493 3.79 -1.73 -32.74
CA TYR A 493 4.39 -2.53 -31.68
C TYR A 493 3.83 -2.22 -30.29
N ALA A 494 2.85 -1.32 -30.20
CA ALA A 494 2.33 -0.78 -28.94
C ALA A 494 3.47 -0.40 -27.95
N ARG A 495 4.52 0.25 -28.46
CA ARG A 495 5.78 0.49 -27.75
C ARG A 495 6.07 1.97 -27.58
N PHE A 496 6.43 2.35 -26.36
CA PHE A 496 7.09 3.61 -26.07
C PHE A 496 8.61 3.42 -26.01
N GLN A 497 9.35 4.38 -26.54
CA GLN A 497 10.80 4.36 -26.54
C GLN A 497 11.37 5.78 -26.43
N ASN A 498 12.65 5.89 -26.09
CA ASN A 498 13.33 7.18 -26.11
C ASN A 498 13.45 7.70 -27.56
N PRO A 499 13.34 9.01 -27.80
CA PRO A 499 13.45 9.57 -29.15
C PRO A 499 14.78 9.25 -29.85
N ASP A 500 15.83 9.07 -29.05
CA ASP A 500 17.21 8.88 -29.53
C ASP A 500 17.54 7.40 -29.81
N ASP A 501 16.71 6.45 -29.41
CA ASP A 501 16.94 5.00 -29.59
C ASP A 501 16.97 4.60 -31.08
N ASP A 502 16.28 5.33 -31.98
CA ASP A 502 16.29 5.07 -33.42
C ASP A 502 17.54 5.58 -34.14
N MET A 503 18.39 6.40 -33.48
CA MET A 503 19.63 6.87 -34.07
C MET A 503 20.78 5.83 -34.01
N ILE A 504 20.55 4.72 -33.30
CA ILE A 504 21.50 3.61 -33.18
C ILE A 504 20.98 2.43 -34.03
N ILE A 505 20.73 2.64 -35.31
CA ILE A 505 20.60 1.54 -36.27
C ILE A 505 22.02 1.28 -36.79
N PRO A 506 22.65 0.11 -36.49
CA PRO A 506 23.89 -0.27 -37.22
C PRO A 506 23.52 -0.42 -38.68
N MET A 507 24.20 0.32 -39.55
CA MET A 507 24.08 0.11 -41.01
C MET A 507 24.38 -1.36 -41.30
N PRO A 508 23.62 -2.02 -42.20
CA PRO A 508 23.88 -3.40 -42.57
C PRO A 508 25.30 -3.50 -43.17
N GLY A 509 26.23 -4.05 -42.39
CA GLY A 509 27.61 -4.22 -42.82
C GLY A 509 28.71 -3.82 -41.80
N GLU A 510 28.36 -3.26 -40.66
CA GLU A 510 29.33 -3.01 -39.60
C GLU A 510 29.28 -4.12 -38.53
N GLU A 511 30.40 -4.78 -38.30
CA GLU A 511 30.56 -5.75 -37.21
C GLU A 511 30.32 -5.08 -35.84
N PRO A 512 29.64 -5.76 -34.89
CA PRO A 512 29.42 -5.21 -33.57
C PRO A 512 30.70 -5.17 -32.78
N GLY A 513 31.29 -3.99 -32.62
CA GLY A 513 32.42 -3.93 -31.72
C GLY A 513 33.34 -2.71 -31.71
N VAL A 514 33.14 -1.67 -32.50
CA VAL A 514 34.02 -0.51 -32.40
C VAL A 514 33.23 0.80 -32.35
N ILE A 515 33.02 1.31 -31.15
CA ILE A 515 32.64 2.71 -30.95
C ILE A 515 33.85 3.56 -31.30
N ARG A 516 33.92 4.04 -32.54
CA ARG A 516 34.96 5.01 -32.95
C ARG A 516 34.64 6.35 -32.32
N SER A 517 35.43 6.69 -31.30
CA SER A 517 35.47 8.04 -30.75
C SER A 517 35.81 9.01 -31.88
N ARG A 518 35.09 10.12 -32.02
CA ARG A 518 35.37 11.22 -32.96
C ARG A 518 36.76 11.86 -32.78
N MET A 519 37.51 11.46 -31.75
CA MET A 519 38.87 11.95 -31.50
C MET A 519 39.99 11.26 -32.34
N ASN A 520 39.67 10.17 -33.07
CA ASN A 520 40.69 9.39 -33.81
C ASN A 520 40.49 9.37 -35.32
N SER A 521 39.80 10.33 -35.94
CA SER A 521 39.81 10.49 -37.39
C SER A 521 40.99 11.32 -37.83
N THR A 522 42.14 10.69 -37.93
CA THR A 522 43.28 11.21 -38.68
C THR A 522 43.03 11.00 -40.17
N THR A 523 42.51 12.00 -40.86
CA THR A 523 42.66 12.13 -42.30
C THR A 523 42.88 13.60 -42.64
N GLY A 524 44.06 13.87 -43.20
CA GLY A 524 44.33 15.12 -43.88
C GLY A 524 45.21 16.09 -43.10
N SER A 525 46.52 15.85 -43.20
CA SER A 525 47.54 16.79 -42.85
C SER A 525 47.40 18.10 -43.65
N VAL A 526 46.98 19.16 -42.97
CA VAL A 526 47.31 20.52 -43.38
C VAL A 526 48.13 21.09 -42.22
N PRO A 527 49.37 21.48 -42.42
CA PRO A 527 50.21 22.09 -41.37
C PRO A 527 49.59 23.44 -40.98
N PRO A 528 49.51 23.79 -39.70
CA PRO A 528 49.13 25.13 -39.29
C PRO A 528 50.15 26.15 -39.67
N PRO A 529 49.74 27.39 -39.99
CA PRO A 529 50.68 28.48 -40.27
C PRO A 529 51.53 28.83 -39.02
N PRO A 530 52.74 29.32 -39.17
CA PRO A 530 53.61 29.64 -38.06
C PRO A 530 53.06 30.80 -37.25
N ILE A 531 52.99 30.61 -35.94
CA ILE A 531 52.61 31.65 -34.97
C ILE A 531 53.81 32.55 -34.76
N GLU A 532 53.77 33.80 -35.26
CA GLU A 532 54.67 34.86 -34.85
C GLU A 532 54.45 35.20 -33.37
N SER A 533 55.51 35.08 -32.59
CA SER A 533 55.55 35.45 -31.18
C SER A 533 55.52 36.96 -31.01
N ALA A 534 54.39 37.51 -30.55
CA ALA A 534 54.36 38.88 -30.05
C ALA A 534 54.81 38.89 -28.56
N PRO A 535 55.57 39.91 -28.13
CA PRO A 535 56.08 40.00 -26.77
C PRO A 535 54.92 40.35 -25.80
N MET A 536 54.84 39.62 -24.70
CA MET A 536 53.92 39.94 -23.56
C MET A 536 54.56 41.10 -22.76
N ASP A 537 53.96 42.29 -22.85
CA ASP A 537 54.12 43.33 -21.85
C ASP A 537 53.35 42.99 -20.58
N ASN A 538 54.05 42.95 -19.46
CA ASN A 538 53.56 42.69 -18.15
C ASN A 538 53.37 44.02 -17.38
N PRO A 539 52.11 44.50 -17.12
CA PRO A 539 51.92 45.82 -16.52
C PRO A 539 51.71 45.80 -14.98
N PHE A 540 52.04 44.76 -14.24
CA PHE A 540 51.97 44.85 -12.79
C PHE A 540 53.19 44.25 -12.09
N GLY A 541 54.24 45.06 -12.01
CA GLY A 541 55.31 44.92 -11.05
C GLY A 541 54.99 45.67 -9.77
N ALA A 542 54.75 44.96 -8.66
CA ALA A 542 54.91 45.49 -7.32
C ALA A 542 55.39 44.37 -6.39
N PRO A 543 56.36 44.59 -5.52
CA PRO A 543 57.02 43.59 -4.71
C PRO A 543 56.23 43.24 -3.49
N ILE A 544 56.24 41.94 -3.12
CA ILE A 544 55.67 41.36 -1.89
C ILE A 544 56.68 41.60 -0.75
N PRO A 545 56.32 42.18 0.38
CA PRO A 545 57.16 42.22 1.56
C PRO A 545 57.11 40.95 2.35
N ASP A 546 58.24 40.39 2.72
CA ASP A 546 58.46 39.34 3.71
C ASP A 546 58.04 39.83 5.10
N GLY A 547 57.18 39.03 5.76
CA GLY A 547 56.88 39.21 7.18
C GLY A 547 56.07 38.01 7.71
N PRO A 548 56.44 37.47 8.89
CA PRO A 548 55.89 36.21 9.38
C PRO A 548 54.51 36.38 10.01
N MET A 549 53.65 35.37 9.83
CA MET A 549 52.32 35.24 10.40
C MET A 549 52.41 35.04 11.93
N PRO A 550 51.57 35.68 12.73
CA PRO A 550 51.26 35.23 14.09
C PRO A 550 49.85 34.61 14.16
N PHE A 551 49.81 33.45 14.76
CA PHE A 551 48.71 32.70 15.40
C PHE A 551 47.33 32.65 14.81
#